data_4b6165bba4d667f0b0b9df6d5907f0c2
#
_entry.id   4b6165bba4d667f0b0b9df6d5907f0c2
#
_cell.length_a   1.000
_cell.length_b   1.000
_cell.length_c   1.000
_cell.angle_alpha   90.00
_cell.angle_beta   90.00
_cell.angle_gamma   90.00
#
_symmetry.space_group_name_H-M   'P 1'
#
loop_
_entity.id
_entity.type
_entity.pdbx_description
1 polymer ?
#
loop_
_entity_poly.entity_id
_entity_poly.type
_entity_poly.pdbx_seq_one_letter_code
_entity_poly.pdbx_strand_id
1 'polypeptide(L)'
;LLVGPPGTGKTLLAKAVAGEAGVPFFSLAGSDFVEMFVGVGASRVRDLFKEAQKMAPCIIFIDEIDAIGKSRDSRYGGGNDEREQTLNQLLAEMDGFDTSKGLLILAATNRPEVLDKALLRPGRFDRRIIVDKPDLKGRLETLKVHSKDVKMDESVDLDALALATAGLVGSDLANMINEAAINAVKNGRQLVNQSDLFEAFELVAVGGKEKKDRVMSDKERKIVSYHEVGHALVSALQKNTEPVQKITIVPRTMGALGYTLQTPEEEKYLETKDELLA
;
A
#
# COMPACT_ATOMS: atom_id res chain seq x y z
N LEU A 1 -6.19 16.67 1.36
CA LEU A 1 -5.00 15.83 1.45
C LEU A 1 -5.41 14.41 1.84
N LEU A 2 -5.10 13.43 1.02
CA LEU A 2 -5.25 12.00 1.31
C LEU A 2 -3.98 11.50 1.99
N VAL A 3 -4.12 10.89 3.17
CA VAL A 3 -3.00 10.45 3.99
C VAL A 3 -3.19 8.96 4.33
N GLY A 4 -2.15 8.18 4.15
CA GLY A 4 -2.19 6.76 4.52
C GLY A 4 -1.04 5.95 3.93
N PRO A 5 -0.89 4.68 4.36
CA PRO A 5 0.15 3.80 3.85
C PRO A 5 0.12 3.66 2.32
N PRO A 6 1.24 3.31 1.68
CA PRO A 6 1.25 3.01 0.25
C PRO A 6 0.32 1.81 -0.04
N GLY A 7 -0.29 1.79 -1.23
CA GLY A 7 -1.15 0.69 -1.67
C GLY A 7 -2.58 0.67 -1.10
N THR A 8 -2.98 1.68 -0.32
CA THR A 8 -4.35 1.77 0.25
C THR A 8 -5.40 2.32 -0.72
N GLY A 9 -5.01 2.67 -1.96
CA GLY A 9 -5.95 3.10 -3.00
C GLY A 9 -6.22 4.59 -3.07
N LYS A 10 -5.35 5.46 -2.50
CA LYS A 10 -5.51 6.93 -2.54
C LYS A 10 -5.71 7.48 -3.95
N THR A 11 -4.89 7.05 -4.89
CA THR A 11 -4.97 7.44 -6.31
C THR A 11 -6.27 6.95 -6.97
N LEU A 12 -6.71 5.73 -6.65
CA LEU A 12 -7.99 5.19 -7.14
C LEU A 12 -9.18 5.97 -6.58
N LEU A 13 -9.12 6.34 -5.30
CA LEU A 13 -10.16 7.16 -4.66
C LEU A 13 -10.27 8.52 -5.35
N ALA A 14 -9.15 9.20 -5.64
CA ALA A 14 -9.15 10.47 -6.35
C ALA A 14 -9.74 10.35 -7.77
N LYS A 15 -9.39 9.28 -8.50
CA LYS A 15 -9.98 8.98 -9.82
C LYS A 15 -11.47 8.70 -9.74
N ALA A 16 -11.91 7.94 -8.72
CA ALA A 16 -13.33 7.64 -8.52
C ALA A 16 -14.14 8.92 -8.26
N VAL A 17 -13.62 9.84 -7.45
CA VAL A 17 -14.26 11.14 -7.20
C VAL A 17 -14.43 11.94 -8.49
N ALA A 18 -13.43 11.98 -9.36
CA ALA A 18 -13.53 12.66 -10.65
C ALA A 18 -14.51 11.99 -11.60
N GLY A 19 -14.51 10.64 -11.65
CA GLY A 19 -15.45 9.86 -12.45
C GLY A 19 -16.88 10.07 -12.01
N GLU A 20 -17.16 10.06 -10.72
CA GLU A 20 -18.50 10.29 -10.16
C GLU A 20 -18.97 11.73 -10.38
N ALA A 21 -18.05 12.69 -10.28
CA ALA A 21 -18.36 14.10 -10.57
C ALA A 21 -18.48 14.40 -12.07
N GLY A 22 -18.04 13.51 -12.95
CA GLY A 22 -18.06 13.71 -14.40
C GLY A 22 -17.16 14.84 -14.88
N VAL A 23 -16.05 15.10 -14.20
CA VAL A 23 -15.13 16.22 -14.50
C VAL A 23 -13.75 15.71 -14.95
N PRO A 24 -12.99 16.51 -15.75
CA PRO A 24 -11.63 16.17 -16.14
C PRO A 24 -10.72 15.95 -14.91
N PHE A 25 -9.78 14.99 -15.05
CA PHE A 25 -8.86 14.58 -14.01
C PHE A 25 -7.41 14.71 -14.49
N PHE A 26 -6.66 15.59 -13.85
CA PHE A 26 -5.24 15.77 -14.07
C PHE A 26 -4.47 15.08 -12.96
N SER A 27 -3.63 14.09 -13.29
CA SER A 27 -2.85 13.33 -12.31
C SER A 27 -1.37 13.44 -12.59
N LEU A 28 -0.60 13.83 -11.58
CA LEU A 28 0.86 13.94 -11.63
C LEU A 28 1.44 13.37 -10.33
N ALA A 29 2.66 12.85 -10.44
CA ALA A 29 3.44 12.49 -9.26
C ALA A 29 4.31 13.68 -8.82
N GLY A 30 4.50 13.86 -7.52
CA GLY A 30 5.40 14.90 -7.00
C GLY A 30 6.83 14.76 -7.52
N SER A 31 7.27 13.53 -7.79
CA SER A 31 8.56 13.23 -8.44
C SER A 31 8.69 13.81 -9.85
N ASP A 32 7.58 13.96 -10.58
CA ASP A 32 7.60 14.53 -11.94
C ASP A 32 8.00 16.01 -11.98
N PHE A 33 7.92 16.67 -10.84
CA PHE A 33 8.33 18.07 -10.68
C PHE A 33 9.76 18.24 -10.20
N VAL A 34 10.41 17.16 -9.75
CA VAL A 34 11.78 17.19 -9.23
C VAL A 34 12.73 16.67 -10.33
N GLU A 35 13.29 17.57 -11.12
CA GLU A 35 14.26 17.24 -12.14
C GLU A 35 15.65 17.82 -11.85
N MET A 36 16.66 17.39 -12.61
CA MET A 36 18.05 17.86 -12.42
C MET A 36 18.29 19.32 -12.85
N PHE A 37 17.33 19.97 -13.52
CA PHE A 37 17.47 21.33 -14.04
C PHE A 37 16.62 22.32 -13.24
N VAL A 38 17.27 23.33 -12.69
CA VAL A 38 16.63 24.39 -11.91
C VAL A 38 15.53 25.11 -12.71
N GLY A 39 14.35 25.22 -12.11
CA GLY A 39 13.22 25.96 -12.68
C GLY A 39 12.27 25.16 -13.57
N VAL A 40 12.59 23.93 -13.94
CA VAL A 40 11.71 23.08 -14.77
C VAL A 40 10.49 22.65 -13.98
N GLY A 41 10.65 22.26 -12.72
CA GLY A 41 9.55 21.86 -11.84
C GLY A 41 8.54 22.99 -11.64
N ALA A 42 9.00 24.20 -11.37
CA ALA A 42 8.14 25.37 -11.22
C ALA A 42 7.38 25.71 -12.51
N SER A 43 8.02 25.55 -13.68
CA SER A 43 7.35 25.75 -14.98
C SER A 43 6.24 24.71 -15.19
N ARG A 44 6.49 23.44 -14.89
CA ARG A 44 5.48 22.37 -15.00
C ARG A 44 4.27 22.61 -14.08
N VAL A 45 4.51 23.09 -12.87
CA VAL A 45 3.41 23.46 -11.96
C VAL A 45 2.53 24.55 -12.61
N ARG A 46 3.14 25.63 -13.12
CA ARG A 46 2.40 26.70 -13.81
C ARG A 46 1.61 26.21 -15.02
N ASP A 47 2.23 25.37 -15.85
CA ASP A 47 1.59 24.84 -17.05
C ASP A 47 0.41 23.95 -16.69
N LEU A 48 0.56 23.08 -15.67
CA LEU A 48 -0.52 22.25 -15.15
C LEU A 48 -1.73 23.09 -14.71
N PHE A 49 -1.51 24.10 -13.87
CA PHE A 49 -2.59 24.94 -13.37
C PHE A 49 -3.24 25.75 -14.50
N LYS A 50 -2.46 26.23 -15.45
CA LYS A 50 -2.96 26.95 -16.63
C LYS A 50 -3.86 26.07 -17.51
N GLU A 51 -3.46 24.81 -17.74
CA GLU A 51 -4.27 23.84 -18.49
C GLU A 51 -5.54 23.47 -17.71
N ALA A 52 -5.42 23.21 -16.41
CA ALA A 52 -6.56 22.89 -15.57
C ALA A 52 -7.58 24.02 -15.51
N GLN A 53 -7.14 25.29 -15.45
CA GLN A 53 -8.03 26.44 -15.48
C GLN A 53 -8.85 26.56 -16.78
N LYS A 54 -8.30 26.12 -17.91
CA LYS A 54 -9.03 26.09 -19.19
C LYS A 54 -10.10 25.00 -19.21
N MET A 55 -9.90 23.94 -18.44
CA MET A 55 -10.77 22.76 -18.40
C MET A 55 -11.69 22.73 -17.17
N ALA A 56 -11.76 23.83 -16.45
CA ALA A 56 -12.63 23.93 -15.26
C ALA A 56 -14.12 23.77 -15.61
N PRO A 57 -14.93 23.05 -14.82
CA PRO A 57 -14.57 22.42 -13.55
C PRO A 57 -13.72 21.15 -13.73
N CYS A 58 -12.67 20.97 -12.93
CA CYS A 58 -11.81 19.78 -13.00
C CYS A 58 -11.13 19.48 -11.66
N ILE A 59 -10.47 18.32 -11.57
CA ILE A 59 -9.70 17.89 -10.41
C ILE A 59 -8.23 17.78 -10.80
N ILE A 60 -7.35 18.42 -10.00
CA ILE A 60 -5.91 18.19 -10.03
C ILE A 60 -5.56 17.25 -8.87
N PHE A 61 -4.87 16.17 -9.17
CA PHE A 61 -4.37 15.22 -8.19
C PHE A 61 -2.84 15.15 -8.25
N ILE A 62 -2.20 15.42 -7.11
CA ILE A 62 -0.75 15.33 -6.97
C ILE A 62 -0.45 14.17 -6.03
N ASP A 63 0.05 13.06 -6.60
CA ASP A 63 0.50 11.93 -5.81
C ASP A 63 1.91 12.20 -5.24
N GLU A 64 2.26 11.56 -4.15
CA GLU A 64 3.57 11.70 -3.51
C GLU A 64 3.99 13.15 -3.30
N ILE A 65 3.08 13.98 -2.78
CA ILE A 65 3.32 15.42 -2.59
C ILE A 65 4.55 15.71 -1.72
N ASP A 66 4.96 14.77 -0.88
CA ASP A 66 6.16 14.86 -0.05
C ASP A 66 7.46 14.90 -0.87
N ALA A 67 7.46 14.53 -2.15
CA ALA A 67 8.61 14.70 -3.03
C ALA A 67 8.99 16.19 -3.21
N ILE A 68 7.99 17.08 -3.28
CA ILE A 68 8.18 18.54 -3.45
C ILE A 68 7.89 19.31 -2.17
N GLY A 69 7.00 18.81 -1.32
CA GLY A 69 6.48 19.48 -0.14
C GLY A 69 7.21 19.21 1.16
N LYS A 70 8.42 18.66 1.13
CA LYS A 70 9.18 18.34 2.34
C LYS A 70 9.63 19.60 3.07
N SER A 71 9.45 19.62 4.41
CA SER A 71 9.91 20.69 5.29
C SER A 71 11.43 20.90 5.20
N ARG A 72 11.85 22.15 5.38
CA ARG A 72 13.26 22.56 5.35
C ARG A 72 14.02 21.97 6.53
N ASP A 73 14.93 21.04 6.29
CA ASP A 73 15.94 20.68 7.28
C ASP A 73 17.12 21.64 7.16
N SER A 74 17.27 22.51 8.14
CA SER A 74 18.28 23.57 8.18
C SER A 74 19.75 23.08 8.30
N ARG A 75 20.00 21.76 8.20
CA ARG A 75 21.32 21.16 8.50
C ARG A 75 22.17 20.77 7.29
N TYR A 76 21.62 20.79 6.07
CA TYR A 76 22.40 20.46 4.86
C TYR A 76 22.14 21.51 3.77
N GLY A 77 23.00 22.49 3.70
CA GLY A 77 23.02 23.46 2.61
C GLY A 77 23.50 22.82 1.31
N GLY A 78 22.78 23.08 0.21
CA GLY A 78 23.20 22.78 -1.16
C GLY A 78 22.43 21.61 -1.80
N GLY A 79 21.41 21.89 -2.59
CA GLY A 79 20.68 20.94 -3.41
C GLY A 79 19.15 21.03 -3.34
N ASN A 80 18.60 21.96 -2.56
CA ASN A 80 17.16 22.08 -2.35
C ASN A 80 16.49 23.25 -3.11
N ASP A 81 17.25 24.05 -3.86
CA ASP A 81 16.71 25.28 -4.49
C ASP A 81 15.58 24.97 -5.47
N GLU A 82 15.67 23.89 -6.21
CA GLU A 82 14.64 23.50 -7.18
C GLU A 82 13.35 23.04 -6.54
N ARG A 83 13.46 22.18 -5.51
CA ARG A 83 12.29 21.74 -4.73
C ARG A 83 11.60 22.93 -4.06
N GLU A 84 12.38 23.84 -3.51
CA GLU A 84 11.86 25.03 -2.86
C GLU A 84 11.18 25.97 -3.85
N GLN A 85 11.75 26.16 -5.03
CA GLN A 85 11.12 26.94 -6.10
C GLN A 85 9.83 26.29 -6.58
N THR A 86 9.82 24.98 -6.75
CA THR A 86 8.63 24.22 -7.15
C THR A 86 7.54 24.28 -6.09
N LEU A 87 7.89 24.12 -4.83
CA LEU A 87 6.95 24.26 -3.70
C LEU A 87 6.37 25.68 -3.65
N ASN A 88 7.22 26.71 -3.72
CA ASN A 88 6.79 28.10 -3.70
C ASN A 88 5.86 28.42 -4.87
N GLN A 89 6.14 27.88 -6.07
CA GLN A 89 5.27 28.02 -7.22
C GLN A 89 3.92 27.35 -7.00
N LEU A 90 3.92 26.11 -6.45
CA LEU A 90 2.68 25.40 -6.12
C LEU A 90 1.84 26.22 -5.13
N LEU A 91 2.44 26.74 -4.08
CA LEU A 91 1.76 27.58 -3.10
C LEU A 91 1.18 28.86 -3.72
N ALA A 92 1.94 29.48 -4.62
CA ALA A 92 1.48 30.68 -5.33
C ALA A 92 0.29 30.38 -6.25
N GLU A 93 0.32 29.27 -6.99
CA GLU A 93 -0.81 28.83 -7.83
C GLU A 93 -2.04 28.50 -6.99
N MET A 94 -1.86 27.86 -5.82
CA MET A 94 -2.97 27.56 -4.91
C MET A 94 -3.58 28.82 -4.32
N ASP A 95 -2.77 29.81 -3.94
CA ASP A 95 -3.23 31.06 -3.36
C ASP A 95 -3.88 32.00 -4.41
N GLY A 96 -3.41 31.95 -5.65
CA GLY A 96 -3.96 32.71 -6.78
C GLY A 96 -5.21 32.09 -7.38
N PHE A 97 -5.70 31.04 -6.78
CA PHE A 97 -6.73 30.19 -7.33
C PHE A 97 -8.15 30.73 -7.08
N ASP A 98 -8.92 30.89 -8.15
CA ASP A 98 -10.33 31.25 -8.05
C ASP A 98 -11.18 29.99 -7.83
N THR A 99 -11.51 29.70 -6.57
CA THR A 99 -12.35 28.55 -6.19
C THR A 99 -13.75 28.60 -6.81
N SER A 100 -14.22 29.78 -7.28
CA SER A 100 -15.52 29.93 -7.93
C SER A 100 -15.59 29.23 -9.29
N LYS A 101 -14.44 28.94 -9.91
CA LYS A 101 -14.36 28.26 -11.21
C LYS A 101 -14.49 26.74 -11.12
N GLY A 102 -14.68 26.18 -9.92
CA GLY A 102 -14.93 24.75 -9.73
C GLY A 102 -13.69 23.86 -9.88
N LEU A 103 -12.51 24.33 -9.47
CA LEU A 103 -11.29 23.55 -9.44
C LEU A 103 -11.05 22.96 -8.05
N LEU A 104 -10.82 21.67 -7.98
CA LEU A 104 -10.49 20.96 -6.75
C LEU A 104 -9.07 20.41 -6.84
N ILE A 105 -8.25 20.74 -5.83
CA ILE A 105 -6.91 20.19 -5.72
C ILE A 105 -6.91 19.09 -4.66
N LEU A 106 -6.50 17.90 -5.06
CA LEU A 106 -6.26 16.76 -4.18
C LEU A 106 -4.77 16.45 -4.18
N ALA A 107 -4.24 16.05 -3.05
CA ALA A 107 -2.89 15.50 -2.95
C ALA A 107 -2.87 14.25 -2.10
N ALA A 108 -1.91 13.37 -2.33
CA ALA A 108 -1.70 12.17 -1.54
C ALA A 108 -0.27 12.10 -0.99
N THR A 109 -0.15 11.59 0.22
CA THR A 109 1.13 11.26 0.84
C THR A 109 1.00 10.09 1.79
N ASN A 110 2.05 9.32 1.93
CA ASN A 110 2.22 8.32 2.98
C ASN A 110 3.06 8.83 4.16
N ARG A 111 3.57 10.07 4.07
CA ARG A 111 4.48 10.68 5.05
C ARG A 111 4.06 12.11 5.41
N PRO A 112 2.89 12.29 6.05
CA PRO A 112 2.36 13.62 6.34
C PRO A 112 3.26 14.43 7.29
N GLU A 113 4.06 13.75 8.12
CA GLU A 113 4.97 14.37 9.10
C GLU A 113 6.13 15.14 8.47
N VAL A 114 6.50 14.83 7.23
CA VAL A 114 7.60 15.52 6.54
C VAL A 114 7.14 16.74 5.76
N LEU A 115 5.83 16.95 5.61
CA LEU A 115 5.28 18.05 4.81
C LEU A 115 5.53 19.42 5.45
N ASP A 116 5.83 20.41 4.61
CA ASP A 116 5.93 21.80 5.02
C ASP A 116 4.56 22.28 5.55
N LYS A 117 4.60 22.95 6.70
CA LYS A 117 3.40 23.50 7.34
C LYS A 117 2.66 24.51 6.47
N ALA A 118 3.34 25.15 5.52
CA ALA A 118 2.72 26.07 4.59
C ALA A 118 1.68 25.39 3.68
N LEU A 119 1.90 24.12 3.31
CA LEU A 119 0.92 23.33 2.54
C LEU A 119 -0.37 23.03 3.30
N LEU A 120 -0.31 23.02 4.62
CA LEU A 120 -1.39 22.59 5.51
C LEU A 120 -2.21 23.77 6.07
N ARG A 121 -1.93 25.00 5.62
CA ARG A 121 -2.65 26.21 6.06
C ARG A 121 -4.05 26.27 5.46
N PRO A 122 -5.01 26.97 6.12
CA PRO A 122 -6.31 27.26 5.54
C PRO A 122 -6.21 27.86 4.13
N GLY A 123 -7.09 27.42 3.23
CA GLY A 123 -7.08 27.81 1.82
C GLY A 123 -6.16 26.96 0.93
N ARG A 124 -5.41 26.01 1.51
CA ARG A 124 -4.57 25.04 0.80
C ARG A 124 -5.05 23.62 1.11
N PHE A 125 -4.18 22.69 1.54
CA PHE A 125 -4.60 21.37 1.97
C PHE A 125 -5.09 21.38 3.43
N ASP A 126 -6.14 22.11 3.67
CA ASP A 126 -6.74 22.34 4.99
C ASP A 126 -7.52 21.12 5.51
N ARG A 127 -7.98 20.24 4.61
CA ARG A 127 -8.69 19.01 4.97
C ARG A 127 -7.79 17.80 4.75
N ARG A 128 -7.73 16.94 5.78
CA ARG A 128 -7.03 15.66 5.74
C ARG A 128 -8.04 14.54 5.82
N ILE A 129 -7.89 13.58 4.92
CA ILE A 129 -8.70 12.36 4.87
C ILE A 129 -7.72 11.20 5.05
N ILE A 130 -7.92 10.43 6.11
CA ILE A 130 -7.10 9.24 6.37
C ILE A 130 -7.66 8.10 5.53
N VAL A 131 -6.79 7.50 4.70
CA VAL A 131 -7.06 6.30 3.92
C VAL A 131 -6.19 5.20 4.50
N ASP A 132 -6.71 4.55 5.52
CA ASP A 132 -6.00 3.54 6.29
C ASP A 132 -6.04 2.17 5.59
N LYS A 133 -5.36 1.18 6.19
CA LYS A 133 -5.46 -0.21 5.78
C LYS A 133 -6.92 -0.68 5.89
N PRO A 134 -7.38 -1.55 4.97
CA PRO A 134 -8.74 -2.06 5.03
C PRO A 134 -8.93 -2.97 6.25
N ASP A 135 -10.07 -2.83 6.91
CA ASP A 135 -10.58 -3.77 7.91
C ASP A 135 -11.00 -5.10 7.27
N LEU A 136 -11.45 -6.07 8.04
CA LEU A 136 -11.88 -7.38 7.54
C LEU A 136 -12.89 -7.26 6.40
N LYS A 137 -13.93 -6.43 6.58
CA LYS A 137 -14.96 -6.20 5.57
C LYS A 137 -14.38 -5.53 4.32
N GLY A 138 -13.53 -4.53 4.50
CA GLY A 138 -12.83 -3.84 3.41
C GLY A 138 -11.91 -4.77 2.62
N ARG A 139 -11.22 -5.69 3.29
CA ARG A 139 -10.40 -6.71 2.61
C ARG A 139 -11.27 -7.67 1.80
N LEU A 140 -12.36 -8.16 2.38
CA LEU A 140 -13.29 -9.03 1.67
C LEU A 140 -13.85 -8.35 0.40
N GLU A 141 -14.31 -7.12 0.51
CA GLU A 141 -14.83 -6.38 -0.64
C GLU A 141 -13.73 -6.11 -1.69
N THR A 142 -12.51 -5.79 -1.25
CA THR A 142 -11.35 -5.62 -2.14
C THR A 142 -11.04 -6.93 -2.88
N LEU A 143 -11.02 -8.07 -2.18
CA LEU A 143 -10.83 -9.38 -2.79
C LEU A 143 -11.91 -9.69 -3.82
N LYS A 144 -13.19 -9.44 -3.51
CA LYS A 144 -14.30 -9.61 -4.45
C LYS A 144 -14.15 -8.76 -5.71
N VAL A 145 -13.72 -7.50 -5.56
CA VAL A 145 -13.51 -6.61 -6.71
C VAL A 145 -12.41 -7.14 -7.62
N HIS A 146 -11.26 -7.54 -7.07
CA HIS A 146 -10.12 -8.03 -7.85
C HIS A 146 -10.32 -9.45 -8.39
N SER A 147 -11.21 -10.23 -7.79
CA SER A 147 -11.54 -11.58 -8.26
C SER A 147 -12.64 -11.62 -9.33
N LYS A 148 -13.31 -10.50 -9.61
CA LYS A 148 -14.48 -10.45 -10.50
C LYS A 148 -14.23 -11.05 -11.88
N ASP A 149 -13.05 -10.81 -12.45
CA ASP A 149 -12.66 -11.28 -13.79
C ASP A 149 -11.78 -12.55 -13.74
N VAL A 150 -11.57 -13.12 -12.55
CA VAL A 150 -10.75 -14.32 -12.34
C VAL A 150 -11.67 -15.53 -12.15
N LYS A 151 -11.48 -16.55 -12.97
CA LYS A 151 -12.23 -17.79 -12.84
C LYS A 151 -11.76 -18.58 -11.62
N MET A 152 -12.63 -18.76 -10.66
CA MET A 152 -12.39 -19.51 -9.43
C MET A 152 -13.21 -20.79 -9.37
N ASP A 153 -12.71 -21.83 -8.72
CA ASP A 153 -13.46 -23.05 -8.47
C ASP A 153 -14.30 -22.96 -7.18
N GLU A 154 -15.07 -24.02 -6.91
CA GLU A 154 -15.96 -24.07 -5.76
C GLU A 154 -15.25 -24.17 -4.40
N SER A 155 -13.94 -24.45 -4.39
CA SER A 155 -13.15 -24.54 -3.15
C SER A 155 -12.80 -23.16 -2.57
N VAL A 156 -12.98 -22.07 -3.35
CA VAL A 156 -12.54 -20.74 -2.96
C VAL A 156 -13.46 -20.14 -1.92
N ASP A 157 -12.88 -19.84 -0.75
CA ASP A 157 -13.50 -19.14 0.36
C ASP A 157 -12.76 -17.80 0.57
N LEU A 158 -13.38 -16.71 0.08
CA LEU A 158 -12.82 -15.36 0.20
C LEU A 158 -12.93 -14.80 1.63
N ASP A 159 -13.88 -15.28 2.44
CA ASP A 159 -14.03 -14.87 3.84
C ASP A 159 -12.85 -15.40 4.67
N ALA A 160 -12.51 -16.67 4.51
CA ALA A 160 -11.33 -17.26 5.15
C ALA A 160 -10.04 -16.53 4.71
N LEU A 161 -9.94 -16.16 3.43
CA LEU A 161 -8.80 -15.44 2.91
C LEU A 161 -8.72 -14.01 3.47
N ALA A 162 -9.86 -13.31 3.58
CA ALA A 162 -9.92 -11.97 4.16
C ALA A 162 -9.47 -11.98 5.63
N LEU A 163 -9.83 -13.03 6.37
CA LEU A 163 -9.40 -13.21 7.76
C LEU A 163 -7.88 -13.41 7.84
N ALA A 164 -7.33 -14.31 7.02
CA ALA A 164 -5.90 -14.62 6.99
C ALA A 164 -5.01 -13.43 6.56
N THR A 165 -5.57 -12.48 5.81
CA THR A 165 -4.83 -11.35 5.23
C THR A 165 -4.84 -10.08 6.10
N ALA A 166 -5.00 -10.20 7.41
CA ALA A 166 -4.95 -9.08 8.33
C ALA A 166 -3.67 -8.23 8.12
N GLY A 167 -3.82 -6.91 8.10
CA GLY A 167 -2.72 -5.97 7.91
C GLY A 167 -2.23 -5.75 6.47
N LEU A 168 -2.71 -6.52 5.48
CA LEU A 168 -2.41 -6.29 4.07
C LEU A 168 -3.20 -5.08 3.53
N VAL A 169 -2.60 -4.39 2.56
CA VAL A 169 -3.23 -3.27 1.85
C VAL A 169 -3.87 -3.72 0.54
N GLY A 170 -4.66 -2.84 -0.08
CA GLY A 170 -5.39 -3.17 -1.31
C GLY A 170 -4.50 -3.64 -2.47
N SER A 171 -3.31 -3.05 -2.64
CA SER A 171 -2.34 -3.48 -3.65
C SER A 171 -1.80 -4.89 -3.41
N ASP A 172 -1.61 -5.27 -2.14
CA ASP A 172 -1.14 -6.62 -1.79
C ASP A 172 -2.22 -7.66 -2.11
N LEU A 173 -3.48 -7.35 -1.78
CA LEU A 173 -4.62 -8.21 -2.08
C LEU A 173 -4.82 -8.38 -3.60
N ALA A 174 -4.67 -7.31 -4.37
CA ALA A 174 -4.72 -7.36 -5.83
C ALA A 174 -3.59 -8.23 -6.41
N ASN A 175 -2.35 -8.04 -5.91
CA ASN A 175 -1.20 -8.83 -6.32
C ASN A 175 -1.38 -10.32 -5.97
N MET A 176 -1.94 -10.61 -4.80
CA MET A 176 -2.23 -11.98 -4.37
C MET A 176 -3.21 -12.70 -5.31
N ILE A 177 -4.29 -12.05 -5.74
CA ILE A 177 -5.22 -12.61 -6.72
C ILE A 177 -4.51 -12.89 -8.05
N ASN A 178 -3.65 -11.96 -8.50
CA ASN A 178 -2.88 -12.14 -9.73
C ASN A 178 -1.87 -13.29 -9.63
N GLU A 179 -1.13 -13.39 -8.53
CA GLU A 179 -0.18 -14.49 -8.30
C GLU A 179 -0.89 -15.84 -8.21
N ALA A 180 -2.08 -15.91 -7.61
CA ALA A 180 -2.88 -17.12 -7.57
C ALA A 180 -3.33 -17.57 -8.97
N ALA A 181 -3.72 -16.62 -9.83
CA ALA A 181 -4.06 -16.90 -11.22
C ALA A 181 -2.84 -17.45 -12.00
N ILE A 182 -1.68 -16.83 -11.82
CA ILE A 182 -0.41 -17.30 -12.41
C ILE A 182 -0.10 -18.71 -11.92
N ASN A 183 -0.28 -19.00 -10.63
CA ASN A 183 -0.02 -20.31 -10.06
C ASN A 183 -0.95 -21.40 -10.63
N ALA A 184 -2.24 -21.10 -10.79
CA ALA A 184 -3.19 -22.00 -11.42
C ALA A 184 -2.75 -22.38 -12.84
N VAL A 185 -2.37 -21.38 -13.66
CA VAL A 185 -1.89 -21.61 -15.04
C VAL A 185 -0.60 -22.43 -15.09
N LYS A 186 0.36 -22.15 -14.20
CA LYS A 186 1.60 -22.94 -14.09
C LYS A 186 1.35 -24.41 -13.79
N ASN A 187 0.29 -24.69 -13.03
CA ASN A 187 -0.13 -26.05 -12.69
C ASN A 187 -1.11 -26.67 -13.74
N GLY A 188 -1.24 -26.04 -14.93
CA GLY A 188 -2.07 -26.54 -16.03
C GLY A 188 -3.56 -26.41 -15.79
N ARG A 189 -4.01 -25.57 -14.84
CA ARG A 189 -5.41 -25.36 -14.51
C ARG A 189 -5.92 -24.04 -15.07
N GLN A 190 -7.21 -23.97 -15.36
CA GLN A 190 -7.91 -22.75 -15.82
C GLN A 190 -8.69 -22.05 -14.71
N LEU A 191 -8.83 -22.71 -13.55
CA LEU A 191 -9.55 -22.22 -12.40
C LEU A 191 -8.58 -22.07 -11.23
N VAL A 192 -8.69 -20.97 -10.52
CA VAL A 192 -7.98 -20.73 -9.26
C VAL A 192 -8.69 -21.50 -8.15
N ASN A 193 -7.94 -22.20 -7.33
CA ASN A 193 -8.45 -22.88 -6.13
C ASN A 193 -7.96 -22.19 -4.86
N GLN A 194 -8.46 -22.63 -3.71
CA GLN A 194 -8.09 -22.08 -2.41
C GLN A 194 -6.58 -22.22 -2.10
N SER A 195 -5.96 -23.31 -2.52
CA SER A 195 -4.52 -23.53 -2.33
C SER A 195 -3.68 -22.50 -3.07
N ASP A 196 -4.07 -22.13 -4.31
CA ASP A 196 -3.35 -21.09 -5.07
C ASP A 196 -3.39 -19.76 -4.36
N LEU A 197 -4.52 -19.40 -3.74
CA LEU A 197 -4.70 -18.15 -3.00
C LEU A 197 -3.85 -18.13 -1.72
N PHE A 198 -3.79 -19.24 -0.98
CA PHE A 198 -2.94 -19.30 0.20
C PHE A 198 -1.44 -19.35 -0.14
N GLU A 199 -1.03 -20.00 -1.22
CA GLU A 199 0.35 -19.92 -1.71
C GLU A 199 0.73 -18.50 -2.12
N ALA A 200 -0.17 -17.79 -2.80
CA ALA A 200 0.01 -16.39 -3.14
C ALA A 200 0.07 -15.48 -1.90
N PHE A 201 -0.78 -15.74 -0.90
CA PHE A 201 -0.72 -15.06 0.39
C PHE A 201 0.64 -15.25 1.07
N GLU A 202 1.14 -16.48 1.15
CA GLU A 202 2.46 -16.76 1.72
C GLU A 202 3.58 -16.04 0.96
N LEU A 203 3.49 -15.95 -0.36
CA LEU A 203 4.45 -15.24 -1.19
C LEU A 203 4.46 -13.73 -0.86
N VAL A 204 3.30 -13.13 -0.67
CA VAL A 204 3.16 -11.70 -0.39
C VAL A 204 3.49 -11.37 1.07
N ALA A 205 3.01 -12.17 2.02
CA ALA A 205 3.16 -11.91 3.46
C ALA A 205 4.57 -12.22 3.99
N VAL A 206 5.15 -13.35 3.57
CA VAL A 206 6.46 -13.82 4.07
C VAL A 206 7.61 -13.36 3.17
N GLY A 207 7.31 -13.03 1.92
CA GLY A 207 8.28 -12.66 0.91
C GLY A 207 9.10 -13.85 0.37
N GLY A 208 9.24 -13.89 -0.95
CA GLY A 208 10.05 -14.89 -1.63
C GLY A 208 9.34 -16.23 -1.88
N LYS A 209 9.75 -16.86 -2.98
CA LYS A 209 9.27 -18.19 -3.41
C LYS A 209 10.02 -19.30 -2.68
N GLU A 210 9.38 -20.44 -2.53
CA GLU A 210 10.05 -21.65 -2.01
C GLU A 210 11.23 -22.02 -2.90
N LYS A 211 12.38 -22.26 -2.29
CA LYS A 211 13.58 -22.78 -2.98
C LYS A 211 13.53 -24.30 -3.01
N LYS A 212 12.94 -24.85 -4.06
CA LYS A 212 12.88 -26.31 -4.25
C LYS A 212 14.26 -26.97 -4.47
N ASP A 213 15.25 -26.18 -4.90
CA ASP A 213 16.58 -26.69 -5.29
C ASP A 213 17.62 -26.61 -4.16
N ARG A 214 17.30 -26.03 -3.01
CA ARG A 214 18.22 -25.99 -1.87
C ARG A 214 18.03 -27.23 -1.00
N VAL A 215 18.95 -28.16 -1.15
CA VAL A 215 19.02 -29.33 -0.27
C VAL A 215 19.68 -28.89 1.05
N MET A 216 18.89 -28.83 2.11
CA MET A 216 19.43 -28.67 3.46
C MET A 216 20.07 -29.97 3.90
N SER A 217 21.20 -29.91 4.59
CA SER A 217 21.78 -31.07 5.23
C SER A 217 20.82 -31.62 6.29
N ASP A 218 20.89 -32.93 6.57
CA ASP A 218 20.05 -33.56 7.59
C ASP A 218 20.21 -32.91 8.97
N LYS A 219 21.41 -32.42 9.26
CA LYS A 219 21.69 -31.68 10.49
C LYS A 219 20.97 -30.33 10.53
N GLU A 220 21.02 -29.57 9.44
CA GLU A 220 20.32 -28.28 9.32
C GLU A 220 18.80 -28.46 9.37
N ARG A 221 18.26 -29.45 8.63
CA ARG A 221 16.83 -29.78 8.67
C ARG A 221 16.37 -30.04 10.10
N LYS A 222 17.15 -30.84 10.84
CA LYS A 222 16.84 -31.18 12.22
C LYS A 222 16.83 -29.94 13.14
N ILE A 223 17.85 -29.05 13.00
CA ILE A 223 17.95 -27.83 13.79
C ILE A 223 16.76 -26.91 13.48
N VAL A 224 16.47 -26.64 12.21
CA VAL A 224 15.35 -25.77 11.80
C VAL A 224 14.02 -26.38 12.22
N SER A 225 13.83 -27.69 12.08
CA SER A 225 12.60 -28.35 12.53
C SER A 225 12.36 -28.17 14.03
N TYR A 226 13.37 -28.38 14.86
CA TYR A 226 13.23 -28.14 16.30
C TYR A 226 12.94 -26.68 16.64
N HIS A 227 13.55 -25.75 15.90
CA HIS A 227 13.34 -24.32 16.10
C HIS A 227 11.88 -23.93 15.79
N GLU A 228 11.38 -24.27 14.59
CA GLU A 228 10.03 -23.92 14.16
C GLU A 228 8.94 -24.66 14.97
N VAL A 229 9.15 -25.92 15.27
CA VAL A 229 8.23 -26.67 16.13
C VAL A 229 8.24 -26.13 17.56
N GLY A 230 9.40 -25.64 18.03
CA GLY A 230 9.51 -24.98 19.34
C GLY A 230 8.63 -23.71 19.39
N HIS A 231 8.73 -22.84 18.39
CA HIS A 231 7.87 -21.66 18.27
C HIS A 231 6.39 -22.04 18.23
N ALA A 232 6.02 -22.98 17.37
CA ALA A 232 4.64 -23.41 17.23
C ALA A 232 4.08 -24.02 18.51
N LEU A 233 4.88 -24.83 19.22
CA LEU A 233 4.46 -25.46 20.47
C LEU A 233 4.26 -24.42 21.58
N VAL A 234 5.19 -23.49 21.72
CA VAL A 234 5.08 -22.39 22.69
C VAL A 234 3.83 -21.58 22.40
N SER A 235 3.60 -21.16 21.15
CA SER A 235 2.41 -20.42 20.74
C SER A 235 1.12 -21.21 21.02
N ALA A 236 1.08 -22.49 20.66
CA ALA A 236 -0.11 -23.33 20.86
C ALA A 236 -0.46 -23.60 22.34
N LEU A 237 0.53 -23.51 23.23
CA LEU A 237 0.34 -23.73 24.67
C LEU A 237 0.06 -22.44 25.45
N GLN A 238 0.28 -21.28 24.85
CA GLN A 238 -0.04 -20.00 25.46
C GLN A 238 -1.51 -19.63 25.23
N LYS A 239 -2.12 -18.97 26.21
CA LYS A 239 -3.55 -18.60 26.13
C LYS A 239 -3.86 -17.37 25.29
N ASN A 240 -2.86 -16.52 25.05
CA ASN A 240 -3.03 -15.18 24.47
C ASN A 240 -2.28 -15.03 23.13
N THR A 241 -1.96 -16.14 22.47
CA THR A 241 -1.29 -16.16 21.16
C THR A 241 -2.27 -16.54 20.06
N GLU A 242 -2.01 -16.02 18.86
CA GLU A 242 -2.78 -16.36 17.67
C GLU A 242 -2.57 -17.82 17.26
N PRO A 243 -3.60 -18.50 16.72
CA PRO A 243 -3.48 -19.90 16.35
C PRO A 243 -2.44 -20.13 15.25
N VAL A 244 -1.66 -21.20 15.44
CA VAL A 244 -0.67 -21.65 14.45
C VAL A 244 -1.39 -22.30 13.29
N GLN A 245 -1.27 -21.72 12.10
CA GLN A 245 -1.89 -22.22 10.86
C GLN A 245 -0.97 -23.14 10.06
N LYS A 246 0.33 -22.83 10.05
CA LYS A 246 1.29 -23.59 9.25
C LYS A 246 2.69 -23.52 9.86
N ILE A 247 3.39 -24.63 9.79
CA ILE A 247 4.82 -24.75 10.10
C ILE A 247 5.51 -25.26 8.85
N THR A 248 6.61 -24.65 8.45
CA THR A 248 7.41 -25.11 7.32
C THR A 248 8.90 -24.98 7.58
N ILE A 249 9.67 -25.90 7.04
CA ILE A 249 11.13 -25.86 7.01
C ILE A 249 11.66 -25.74 5.58
N VAL A 250 10.79 -25.40 4.63
CA VAL A 250 11.19 -25.19 3.23
C VAL A 250 11.84 -23.83 3.08
N PRO A 251 13.11 -23.75 2.63
CA PRO A 251 13.81 -22.49 2.45
C PRO A 251 13.15 -21.60 1.41
N ARG A 252 13.19 -20.28 1.65
CA ARG A 252 12.66 -19.28 0.71
C ARG A 252 13.75 -18.43 0.08
N THR A 253 13.43 -17.76 -1.03
CA THR A 253 14.39 -16.96 -1.82
C THR A 253 14.95 -15.77 -1.05
N MET A 254 14.25 -15.25 -0.04
CA MET A 254 14.68 -14.12 0.77
C MET A 254 15.41 -14.48 2.07
N GLY A 255 15.88 -15.73 2.19
CA GLY A 255 16.79 -16.13 3.26
C GLY A 255 16.15 -16.87 4.43
N ALA A 256 14.84 -16.92 4.55
CA ALA A 256 14.17 -17.71 5.57
C ALA A 256 14.41 -19.21 5.33
N LEU A 257 14.83 -19.93 6.38
CA LEU A 257 15.07 -21.36 6.35
C LEU A 257 13.82 -22.17 6.74
N GLY A 258 12.88 -21.53 7.40
CA GLY A 258 11.59 -22.01 7.82
C GLY A 258 10.77 -20.87 8.39
N TYR A 259 9.52 -21.11 8.73
CA TYR A 259 8.68 -20.17 9.48
C TYR A 259 7.48 -20.87 10.09
N THR A 260 6.94 -20.25 11.14
CA THR A 260 5.65 -20.59 11.73
C THR A 260 4.67 -19.47 11.39
N LEU A 261 3.58 -19.81 10.70
CA LEU A 261 2.54 -18.86 10.34
C LEU A 261 1.43 -18.89 11.39
N GLN A 262 1.13 -17.73 11.95
CA GLN A 262 0.01 -17.50 12.84
C GLN A 262 -0.95 -16.54 12.15
N THR A 263 -2.25 -16.76 12.28
CA THR A 263 -3.27 -15.85 11.75
C THR A 263 -4.30 -15.56 12.83
N PRO A 264 -4.72 -14.30 12.97
CA PRO A 264 -5.73 -13.93 13.95
C PRO A 264 -7.07 -14.61 13.63
N GLU A 265 -7.77 -15.07 14.65
CA GLU A 265 -9.16 -15.54 14.53
C GLU A 265 -10.14 -14.35 14.47
N GLU A 266 -9.76 -13.24 15.09
CA GLU A 266 -10.55 -12.00 15.13
C GLU A 266 -9.66 -10.79 14.87
N GLU A 267 -10.24 -9.73 14.31
CA GLU A 267 -9.54 -8.47 14.13
C GLU A 267 -9.43 -7.72 15.46
N LYS A 268 -8.18 -7.47 15.91
CA LYS A 268 -7.89 -6.73 17.14
C LYS A 268 -7.23 -5.40 16.84
N TYR A 269 -7.71 -4.35 17.50
CA TYR A 269 -7.14 -3.00 17.43
C TYR A 269 -6.33 -2.61 18.67
N LEU A 270 -6.47 -3.38 19.75
CA LEU A 270 -5.80 -3.16 21.02
C LEU A 270 -5.25 -4.48 21.53
N GLU A 271 -4.04 -4.44 22.04
CA GLU A 271 -3.39 -5.58 22.69
C GLU A 271 -3.37 -5.35 24.20
N THR A 272 -3.66 -6.38 24.96
CA THR A 272 -3.51 -6.35 26.42
C THR A 272 -2.03 -6.55 26.79
N LYS A 273 -1.69 -6.18 28.03
CA LYS A 273 -0.32 -6.43 28.55
C LYS A 273 0.07 -7.90 28.46
N ASP A 274 -0.87 -8.81 28.70
CA ASP A 274 -0.62 -10.26 28.69
C ASP A 274 -0.43 -10.81 27.27
N GLU A 275 -1.10 -10.22 26.27
CA GLU A 275 -0.90 -10.52 24.87
C GLU A 275 0.48 -10.03 24.35
N LEU A 276 0.92 -8.86 24.83
CA LEU A 276 2.25 -8.32 24.50
C LEU A 276 3.41 -9.10 25.13
N LEU A 277 3.17 -9.85 26.20
CA LEU A 277 4.17 -10.64 26.91
C LEU A 277 4.17 -12.12 26.47
N ALA A 278 3.20 -12.54 25.70
CA ALA A 278 3.07 -13.89 25.16
C ALA A 278 3.83 -14.05 23.85
#